data_3cc70604be7b481182b5ae905eeb4ce2
#
_entry.id   3cc70604be7b481182b5ae905eeb4ce2
#
_cell.length_a   1.000
_cell.length_b   1.000
_cell.length_c   1.000
_cell.angle_alpha   90.00
_cell.angle_beta   90.00
_cell.angle_gamma   90.00
#
_symmetry.space_group_name_H-M   'P 1'
#
loop_
_entity.id
_entity.type
_entity.pdbx_description
1 polymer ?
#
loop_
_entity_poly.entity_id
_entity_poly.type
_entity_poly.pdbx_seq_one_letter_code
_entity_poly.pdbx_strand_id
1 'polypeptide(L)'
;MPQEETLSALDYLLNRGYIRHVACSTHPAWRTVEALHIADRKNYPKFICEQPPYSLLDRRIENDIVPMCQAYDLGLMTWSPLAQGVLAGRYQAQDAFPDGSRASQKSIYAERVTDRGIHISQLVSERALAGGQTATALAVAWILHQPAISSVIIGPRTPAHLEDLLRADDIRLSPDDLAWFDTLVPPGTFVSDHFNTAGWRPDAPDGLLTRWDDAE
;
A
#
# COMPACT_ATOMS: atom_id res chain seq x y z
N MET A 1 -20.60 -3.22 -10.55
CA MET A 1 -21.32 -4.25 -9.76
C MET A 1 -21.60 -3.68 -8.39
N PRO A 2 -22.85 -3.71 -7.93
CA PRO A 2 -23.23 -3.22 -6.60
C PRO A 2 -22.49 -3.99 -5.50
N GLN A 3 -22.07 -3.30 -4.44
CA GLN A 3 -21.36 -3.93 -3.31
C GLN A 3 -22.22 -4.99 -2.60
N GLU A 4 -23.52 -4.78 -2.54
CA GLU A 4 -24.45 -5.72 -1.91
C GLU A 4 -24.41 -7.11 -2.59
N GLU A 5 -24.31 -7.19 -3.91
CA GLU A 5 -24.16 -8.44 -4.63
C GLU A 5 -22.84 -9.15 -4.29
N THR A 6 -21.74 -8.39 -4.23
CA THR A 6 -20.43 -8.93 -3.84
C THR A 6 -20.47 -9.48 -2.42
N LEU A 7 -21.02 -8.73 -1.47
CA LEU A 7 -21.11 -9.16 -0.07
C LEU A 7 -22.03 -10.37 0.11
N SER A 8 -23.14 -10.44 -0.64
CA SER A 8 -24.02 -11.60 -0.66
C SER A 8 -23.32 -12.87 -1.16
N ALA A 9 -22.50 -12.75 -2.21
CA ALA A 9 -21.72 -13.88 -2.72
C ALA A 9 -20.65 -14.34 -1.71
N LEU A 10 -19.98 -13.38 -1.03
CA LEU A 10 -19.01 -13.69 0.01
C LEU A 10 -19.67 -14.34 1.24
N ASP A 11 -20.87 -13.90 1.62
CA ASP A 11 -21.68 -14.53 2.67
C ASP A 11 -22.00 -16.00 2.32
N TYR A 12 -22.42 -16.26 1.09
CA TYR A 12 -22.65 -17.63 0.63
C TYR A 12 -21.38 -18.49 0.77
N LEU A 13 -20.20 -17.99 0.35
CA LEU A 13 -18.95 -18.74 0.43
C LEU A 13 -18.52 -19.01 1.88
N LEU A 14 -18.72 -18.03 2.77
CA LEU A 14 -18.41 -18.16 4.19
C LEU A 14 -19.34 -19.20 4.86
N ASN A 15 -20.65 -19.12 4.61
CA ASN A 15 -21.64 -20.07 5.15
C ASN A 15 -21.44 -21.51 4.66
N ARG A 16 -20.83 -21.68 3.48
CA ARG A 16 -20.41 -22.99 2.96
C ARG A 16 -19.08 -23.48 3.51
N GLY A 17 -18.37 -22.66 4.29
CA GLY A 17 -17.05 -22.99 4.84
C GLY A 17 -15.90 -22.98 3.82
N TYR A 18 -16.12 -22.41 2.63
CA TYR A 18 -15.08 -22.29 1.61
C TYR A 18 -14.06 -21.21 1.95
N ILE A 19 -14.47 -20.17 2.67
CA ILE A 19 -13.62 -19.10 3.19
C ILE A 19 -13.90 -18.88 4.67
N ARG A 20 -12.96 -18.29 5.40
CA ARG A 20 -13.10 -17.99 6.85
C ARG A 20 -13.32 -16.52 7.12
N HIS A 21 -12.70 -15.67 6.32
CA HIS A 21 -12.73 -14.21 6.47
C HIS A 21 -12.79 -13.54 5.11
N VAL A 22 -13.22 -12.30 5.09
CA VAL A 22 -13.27 -11.47 3.89
C VAL A 22 -12.47 -10.21 4.11
N ALA A 23 -11.82 -9.73 3.06
CA ALA A 23 -11.03 -8.50 3.05
C ALA A 23 -11.26 -7.75 1.74
N CYS A 24 -10.93 -6.47 1.72
CA CYS A 24 -10.92 -5.67 0.50
C CYS A 24 -9.49 -5.25 0.13
N SER A 25 -9.30 -4.75 -1.08
CA SER A 25 -7.99 -4.32 -1.56
C SER A 25 -8.09 -3.08 -2.42
N THR A 26 -7.31 -2.07 -2.07
CA THR A 26 -7.17 -0.81 -2.82
C THR A 26 -8.51 -0.09 -3.01
N HIS A 27 -9.40 -0.22 -2.02
CA HIS A 27 -10.62 0.54 -1.95
C HIS A 27 -10.33 1.97 -1.46
N PRO A 28 -11.02 3.00 -1.95
CA PRO A 28 -11.08 4.27 -1.24
C PRO A 28 -11.84 4.08 0.09
N ALA A 29 -11.50 4.86 1.11
CA ALA A 29 -12.06 4.69 2.46
C ALA A 29 -13.60 4.70 2.46
N TRP A 30 -14.23 5.63 1.69
CA TRP A 30 -15.69 5.71 1.60
C TRP A 30 -16.34 4.41 1.09
N ARG A 31 -15.67 3.71 0.17
CA ARG A 31 -16.17 2.46 -0.41
C ARG A 31 -16.12 1.31 0.61
N THR A 32 -15.08 1.26 1.41
CA THR A 32 -14.97 0.29 2.52
C THR A 32 -16.03 0.55 3.57
N VAL A 33 -16.22 1.81 3.98
CA VAL A 33 -17.26 2.20 4.95
C VAL A 33 -18.67 1.86 4.43
N GLU A 34 -18.96 2.11 3.15
CA GLU A 34 -20.22 1.72 2.53
C GLU A 34 -20.46 0.20 2.64
N ALA A 35 -19.41 -0.61 2.34
CA ALA A 35 -19.49 -2.07 2.45
C ALA A 35 -19.79 -2.52 3.89
N LEU A 36 -19.13 -1.92 4.88
CA LEU A 36 -19.36 -2.22 6.31
C LEU A 36 -20.80 -1.90 6.71
N HIS A 37 -21.36 -0.78 6.25
CA HIS A 37 -22.75 -0.43 6.53
C HIS A 37 -23.77 -1.35 5.84
N ILE A 38 -23.48 -1.79 4.60
CA ILE A 38 -24.32 -2.78 3.91
C ILE A 38 -24.26 -4.10 4.67
N ALA A 39 -23.06 -4.56 5.05
CA ALA A 39 -22.89 -5.79 5.82
C ALA A 39 -23.66 -5.76 7.14
N ASP A 40 -23.62 -4.65 7.86
CA ASP A 40 -24.38 -4.47 9.11
C ASP A 40 -25.89 -4.59 8.91
N ARG A 41 -26.43 -3.88 7.91
CA ARG A 41 -27.89 -3.90 7.64
C ARG A 41 -28.41 -5.23 7.13
N LYS A 42 -27.56 -5.98 6.42
CA LYS A 42 -27.94 -7.26 5.76
C LYS A 42 -27.49 -8.49 6.55
N ASN A 43 -26.78 -8.28 7.66
CA ASN A 43 -26.16 -9.35 8.44
C ASN A 43 -25.19 -10.20 7.59
N TYR A 44 -24.43 -9.54 6.69
CA TYR A 44 -23.35 -10.15 5.92
C TYR A 44 -22.02 -10.08 6.65
N PRO A 45 -21.02 -10.87 6.27
CA PRO A 45 -19.67 -10.77 6.84
C PRO A 45 -19.06 -9.41 6.54
N LYS A 46 -18.47 -8.79 7.57
CA LYS A 46 -17.72 -7.55 7.45
C LYS A 46 -16.30 -7.83 6.96
N PHE A 47 -15.73 -6.93 6.19
CA PHE A 47 -14.29 -6.93 5.94
C PHE A 47 -13.55 -6.80 7.27
N ILE A 48 -12.50 -7.61 7.45
CA ILE A 48 -11.63 -7.56 8.62
C ILE A 48 -10.28 -6.89 8.34
N CYS A 49 -9.99 -6.66 7.06
CA CYS A 49 -8.70 -6.13 6.62
C CYS A 49 -8.86 -5.35 5.30
N GLU A 50 -8.09 -4.29 5.15
CA GLU A 50 -7.82 -3.61 3.87
C GLU A 50 -6.40 -3.94 3.42
N GLN A 51 -6.23 -4.17 2.11
CA GLN A 51 -4.94 -4.49 1.49
C GLN A 51 -4.51 -3.41 0.48
N PRO A 52 -3.99 -2.26 0.92
CA PRO A 52 -3.54 -1.19 0.05
C PRO A 52 -2.06 -1.29 -0.31
N PRO A 53 -1.58 -0.60 -1.38
CA PRO A 53 -0.15 -0.37 -1.57
C PRO A 53 0.36 0.60 -0.50
N TYR A 54 1.55 0.34 0.04
CA TYR A 54 2.17 1.25 0.99
C TYR A 54 3.69 1.09 0.99
N SER A 55 4.37 2.19 0.89
CA SER A 55 5.83 2.28 0.99
C SER A 55 6.23 3.70 1.37
N LEU A 56 7.49 3.91 1.71
CA LEU A 56 8.03 5.26 1.94
C LEU A 56 7.80 6.21 0.74
N LEU A 57 7.70 5.69 -0.49
CA LEU A 57 7.50 6.51 -1.68
C LEU A 57 6.03 6.80 -2.02
N ASP A 58 5.08 6.16 -1.35
CA ASP A 58 3.65 6.46 -1.47
C ASP A 58 2.96 6.26 -0.13
N ARG A 59 2.70 7.37 0.55
CA ARG A 59 2.16 7.45 1.91
C ARG A 59 0.71 7.92 1.95
N ARG A 60 0.04 8.02 0.79
CA ARG A 60 -1.31 8.60 0.69
C ARG A 60 -2.38 7.86 1.49
N ILE A 61 -2.20 6.56 1.76
CA ILE A 61 -3.13 5.81 2.62
C ILE A 61 -3.24 6.38 4.04
N GLU A 62 -2.23 7.16 4.48
CA GLU A 62 -2.23 7.81 5.80
C GLU A 62 -3.30 8.91 5.92
N ASN A 63 -3.80 9.44 4.79
CA ASN A 63 -4.77 10.52 4.79
C ASN A 63 -6.19 10.05 5.19
N ASP A 64 -6.61 8.85 4.75
CA ASP A 64 -7.97 8.38 4.93
C ASP A 64 -8.08 6.89 5.26
N ILE A 65 -7.28 6.02 4.61
CA ILE A 65 -7.34 4.56 4.81
C ILE A 65 -6.89 4.18 6.23
N VAL A 66 -5.74 4.68 6.68
CA VAL A 66 -5.22 4.38 8.03
C VAL A 66 -6.20 4.85 9.10
N PRO A 67 -6.65 6.12 9.15
CA PRO A 67 -7.63 6.55 10.16
C PRO A 67 -8.97 5.82 10.02
N MET A 68 -9.43 5.48 8.82
CA MET A 68 -10.62 4.67 8.63
C MET A 68 -10.45 3.27 9.24
N CYS A 69 -9.34 2.58 8.96
CA CYS A 69 -9.07 1.27 9.52
C CYS A 69 -9.02 1.29 11.05
N GLN A 70 -8.41 2.32 11.64
CA GLN A 70 -8.39 2.51 13.10
C GLN A 70 -9.80 2.76 13.68
N ALA A 71 -10.63 3.56 12.99
CA ALA A 71 -11.98 3.89 13.44
C ALA A 71 -12.96 2.71 13.36
N TYR A 72 -12.74 1.79 12.41
CA TYR A 72 -13.62 0.64 12.16
C TYR A 72 -13.02 -0.71 12.57
N ASP A 73 -11.89 -0.71 13.27
CA ASP A 73 -11.19 -1.91 13.77
C ASP A 73 -10.82 -2.89 12.63
N LEU A 74 -10.28 -2.35 11.53
CA LEU A 74 -9.79 -3.11 10.40
C LEU A 74 -8.26 -3.24 10.44
N GLY A 75 -7.74 -4.43 10.18
CA GLY A 75 -6.31 -4.62 9.97
C GLY A 75 -5.85 -4.00 8.64
N LEU A 76 -4.57 -3.64 8.56
CA LEU A 76 -3.91 -3.24 7.31
C LEU A 76 -2.84 -4.26 6.94
N MET A 77 -2.98 -4.85 5.75
CA MET A 77 -2.02 -5.78 5.17
C MET A 77 -1.47 -5.19 3.88
N THR A 78 -0.33 -4.50 3.96
CA THR A 78 0.16 -3.66 2.87
C THR A 78 1.00 -4.42 1.86
N TRP A 79 0.91 -4.04 0.58
CA TRP A 79 1.70 -4.60 -0.50
C TRP A 79 2.64 -3.55 -1.14
N SER A 80 3.62 -4.01 -1.91
CA SER A 80 4.63 -3.19 -2.61
C SER A 80 5.56 -2.38 -1.67
N PRO A 81 6.06 -2.97 -0.57
CA PRO A 81 6.82 -2.26 0.44
C PRO A 81 8.12 -1.62 -0.09
N LEU A 82 8.67 -2.17 -1.15
CA LEU A 82 9.92 -1.69 -1.78
C LEU A 82 9.66 -0.83 -3.02
N ALA A 83 8.44 -0.34 -3.24
CA ALA A 83 8.09 0.45 -4.42
C ALA A 83 8.64 -0.18 -5.71
N GLN A 84 8.34 -1.48 -5.93
CA GLN A 84 8.79 -2.27 -7.10
C GLN A 84 10.31 -2.43 -7.22
N GLY A 85 11.05 -2.28 -6.13
CA GLY A 85 12.49 -2.43 -6.06
C GLY A 85 13.25 -1.10 -6.11
N VAL A 86 12.58 0.04 -6.14
CA VAL A 86 13.22 1.35 -6.02
C VAL A 86 13.94 1.44 -4.68
N LEU A 87 13.24 1.15 -3.57
CA LEU A 87 13.81 1.19 -2.21
C LEU A 87 14.81 0.05 -1.90
N ALA A 88 14.95 -0.91 -2.82
CA ALA A 88 16.02 -1.90 -2.76
C ALA A 88 17.30 -1.47 -3.52
N GLY A 89 17.39 -0.22 -3.97
CA GLY A 89 18.54 0.31 -4.71
C GLY A 89 18.71 -0.28 -6.12
N ARG A 90 17.64 -0.85 -6.69
CA ARG A 90 17.72 -1.57 -7.99
C ARG A 90 17.92 -0.62 -9.17
N TYR A 91 17.49 0.62 -9.08
CA TYR A 91 17.50 1.60 -10.16
C TYR A 91 18.51 2.71 -9.86
N GLN A 92 19.33 3.07 -10.87
CA GLN A 92 20.37 4.10 -10.74
C GLN A 92 20.01 5.39 -11.48
N ALA A 93 19.14 5.30 -12.49
CA ALA A 93 18.61 6.43 -13.24
C ALA A 93 17.20 6.11 -13.74
N GLN A 94 16.42 7.15 -14.02
CA GLN A 94 15.01 7.02 -14.39
C GLN A 94 14.79 6.23 -15.70
N ASP A 95 15.72 6.34 -16.66
CA ASP A 95 15.60 5.75 -17.98
C ASP A 95 16.48 4.51 -18.20
N ALA A 96 17.27 4.12 -17.19
CA ALA A 96 18.16 2.96 -17.24
C ALA A 96 17.61 1.82 -16.38
N PHE A 97 16.72 1.01 -16.94
CA PHE A 97 16.11 -0.09 -16.22
C PHE A 97 16.90 -1.39 -16.40
N PRO A 98 17.34 -2.03 -15.31
CA PRO A 98 18.00 -3.33 -15.39
C PRO A 98 17.13 -4.38 -16.08
N ASP A 99 17.73 -5.26 -16.87
CA ASP A 99 17.03 -6.37 -17.51
C ASP A 99 16.27 -7.22 -16.49
N GLY A 100 15.06 -7.65 -16.87
CA GLY A 100 14.18 -8.42 -16.00
C GLY A 100 13.63 -7.63 -14.80
N SER A 101 13.82 -6.29 -14.74
CA SER A 101 13.09 -5.45 -13.81
C SER A 101 11.65 -5.24 -14.28
N ARG A 102 10.75 -4.86 -13.35
CA ARG A 102 9.36 -4.53 -13.75
C ARG A 102 9.32 -3.29 -14.64
N ALA A 103 10.16 -2.31 -14.38
CA ALA A 103 10.23 -1.08 -15.15
C ALA A 103 10.73 -1.30 -16.58
N SER A 104 11.54 -2.34 -16.86
CA SER A 104 11.99 -2.67 -18.22
C SER A 104 10.85 -3.08 -19.15
N GLN A 105 9.67 -3.41 -18.62
CA GLN A 105 8.47 -3.75 -19.40
C GLN A 105 7.76 -2.53 -20.01
N LYS A 106 8.30 -1.32 -19.89
CA LYS A 106 7.76 -0.06 -20.45
C LYS A 106 6.26 0.09 -20.24
N SER A 107 5.84 0.10 -19.00
CA SER A 107 4.45 0.23 -18.58
C SER A 107 4.36 1.24 -17.44
N ILE A 108 3.21 1.37 -16.79
CA ILE A 108 3.02 2.12 -15.54
C ILE A 108 4.14 1.84 -14.50
N TYR A 109 4.83 0.72 -14.60
CA TYR A 109 5.96 0.40 -13.73
C TYR A 109 7.19 1.27 -14.00
N ALA A 110 7.41 1.71 -15.23
CA ALA A 110 8.48 2.64 -15.57
C ALA A 110 8.20 4.04 -15.02
N GLU A 111 6.96 4.50 -15.13
CA GLU A 111 6.52 5.81 -14.64
C GLU A 111 6.67 5.97 -13.11
N ARG A 112 6.63 4.85 -12.39
CA ARG A 112 6.81 4.80 -10.92
C ARG A 112 8.25 4.89 -10.47
N VAL A 113 9.22 4.76 -11.37
CA VAL A 113 10.66 4.96 -11.10
C VAL A 113 10.99 6.42 -11.40
N THR A 114 11.02 7.25 -10.36
CA THR A 114 11.28 8.68 -10.48
C THR A 114 12.70 9.01 -9.98
N ASP A 115 13.33 10.08 -10.50
CA ASP A 115 14.63 10.53 -10.02
C ASP A 115 14.60 10.85 -8.52
N ARG A 116 13.52 11.45 -8.04
CA ARG A 116 13.33 11.72 -6.61
C ARG A 116 13.23 10.41 -5.81
N GLY A 117 12.53 9.39 -6.30
CA GLY A 117 12.44 8.08 -5.66
C GLY A 117 13.81 7.39 -5.59
N ILE A 118 14.60 7.47 -6.65
CA ILE A 118 15.98 6.95 -6.68
C ILE A 118 16.85 7.66 -5.66
N HIS A 119 16.81 9.00 -5.62
CA HIS A 119 17.57 9.78 -4.63
C HIS A 119 17.20 9.41 -3.19
N ILE A 120 15.92 9.29 -2.89
CA ILE A 120 15.46 8.85 -1.55
C ILE A 120 15.99 7.44 -1.25
N SER A 121 15.95 6.52 -2.22
CA SER A 121 16.49 5.17 -2.05
C SER A 121 17.99 5.17 -1.73
N GLN A 122 18.77 6.09 -2.32
CA GLN A 122 20.19 6.25 -2.00
C GLN A 122 20.39 6.70 -0.55
N LEU A 123 19.63 7.71 -0.09
CA LEU A 123 19.69 8.16 1.31
C LEU A 123 19.29 7.05 2.29
N VAL A 124 18.26 6.26 1.97
CA VAL A 124 17.86 5.11 2.79
C VAL A 124 18.98 4.06 2.81
N SER A 125 19.64 3.82 1.68
CA SER A 125 20.76 2.87 1.58
C SER A 125 21.97 3.30 2.40
N GLU A 126 22.32 4.57 2.37
CA GLU A 126 23.41 5.16 3.18
C GLU A 126 23.12 5.01 4.68
N ARG A 127 21.89 5.34 5.11
CA ARG A 127 21.48 5.19 6.50
C ARG A 127 21.47 3.73 6.96
N ALA A 128 20.95 2.82 6.13
CA ALA A 128 20.95 1.39 6.40
C ALA A 128 22.38 0.86 6.60
N LEU A 129 23.29 1.22 5.67
CA LEU A 129 24.70 0.83 5.74
C LEU A 129 25.37 1.32 7.02
N ALA A 130 25.14 2.57 7.41
CA ALA A 130 25.66 3.13 8.65
C ALA A 130 25.16 2.38 9.90
N GLY A 131 23.96 1.81 9.85
CA GLY A 131 23.38 0.95 10.90
C GLY A 131 23.71 -0.54 10.77
N GLY A 132 24.54 -0.95 9.79
CA GLY A 132 24.85 -2.35 9.55
C GLY A 132 23.67 -3.16 8.98
N GLN A 133 22.75 -2.50 8.29
CA GLN A 133 21.51 -3.06 7.77
C GLN A 133 21.49 -2.95 6.23
N THR A 134 20.52 -3.59 5.60
CA THR A 134 20.22 -3.41 4.18
C THR A 134 19.11 -2.37 4.00
N ALA A 135 19.10 -1.66 2.86
CA ALA A 135 18.04 -0.75 2.50
C ALA A 135 16.67 -1.46 2.46
N THR A 136 16.65 -2.69 1.97
CA THR A 136 15.47 -3.56 1.89
C THR A 136 14.86 -3.81 3.27
N ALA A 137 15.68 -4.27 4.23
CA ALA A 137 15.21 -4.55 5.59
C ALA A 137 14.78 -3.26 6.30
N LEU A 138 15.54 -2.16 6.15
CA LEU A 138 15.22 -0.87 6.76
C LEU A 138 13.89 -0.29 6.23
N ALA A 139 13.65 -0.38 4.91
CA ALA A 139 12.41 0.10 4.30
C ALA A 139 11.18 -0.69 4.76
N VAL A 140 11.30 -2.01 4.93
CA VAL A 140 10.22 -2.85 5.46
C VAL A 140 10.02 -2.60 6.95
N ALA A 141 11.10 -2.46 7.74
CA ALA A 141 11.03 -2.12 9.14
C ALA A 141 10.29 -0.79 9.38
N TRP A 142 10.53 0.22 8.53
CA TRP A 142 9.80 1.49 8.60
C TRP A 142 8.28 1.28 8.49
N ILE A 143 7.82 0.43 7.56
CA ILE A 143 6.39 0.11 7.42
C ILE A 143 5.85 -0.58 8.67
N LEU A 144 6.58 -1.55 9.22
CA LEU A 144 6.18 -2.29 10.43
C LEU A 144 6.06 -1.39 11.67
N HIS A 145 6.74 -0.24 11.68
CA HIS A 145 6.63 0.75 12.77
C HIS A 145 5.49 1.76 12.56
N GLN A 146 4.77 1.70 11.44
CA GLN A 146 3.64 2.60 11.22
C GLN A 146 2.39 2.12 11.96
N PRO A 147 1.59 3.03 12.52
CA PRO A 147 0.37 2.67 13.24
C PRO A 147 -0.63 1.96 12.32
N ALA A 148 -1.40 1.02 12.89
CA ALA A 148 -2.43 0.24 12.21
C ALA A 148 -1.92 -0.81 11.19
N ILE A 149 -0.63 -0.89 10.90
CA ILE A 149 -0.10 -1.94 10.02
C ILE A 149 -0.07 -3.28 10.77
N SER A 150 -0.85 -4.23 10.30
CA SER A 150 -0.93 -5.59 10.87
C SER A 150 0.08 -6.54 10.22
N SER A 151 0.39 -6.35 8.93
CA SER A 151 1.30 -7.22 8.18
C SER A 151 1.78 -6.53 6.90
N VAL A 152 2.97 -6.95 6.44
CA VAL A 152 3.57 -6.49 5.17
C VAL A 152 3.70 -7.66 4.22
N ILE A 153 3.13 -7.54 3.03
CA ILE A 153 3.25 -8.54 1.97
C ILE A 153 4.59 -8.34 1.27
N ILE A 154 5.48 -9.31 1.43
CA ILE A 154 6.80 -9.33 0.82
C ILE A 154 6.84 -10.26 -0.39
N GLY A 155 7.67 -9.94 -1.39
CA GLY A 155 7.80 -10.70 -2.64
C GLY A 155 9.25 -11.13 -2.92
N PRO A 156 9.86 -12.01 -2.11
CA PRO A 156 11.20 -12.49 -2.36
C PRO A 156 11.23 -13.38 -3.61
N ARG A 157 12.32 -13.30 -4.39
CA ARG A 157 12.54 -14.16 -5.55
C ARG A 157 13.54 -15.29 -5.28
N THR A 158 14.31 -15.15 -4.22
CA THR A 158 15.33 -16.13 -3.80
C THR A 158 15.30 -16.29 -2.28
N PRO A 159 15.84 -17.40 -1.73
CA PRO A 159 15.98 -17.56 -0.28
C PRO A 159 16.76 -16.40 0.37
N ALA A 160 17.83 -15.92 -0.26
CA ALA A 160 18.61 -14.79 0.25
C ALA A 160 17.79 -13.50 0.34
N HIS A 161 16.88 -13.24 -0.62
CA HIS A 161 15.94 -12.11 -0.54
C HIS A 161 14.95 -12.28 0.61
N LEU A 162 14.50 -13.51 0.87
CA LEU A 162 13.60 -13.77 2.00
C LEU A 162 14.31 -13.53 3.33
N GLU A 163 15.51 -14.08 3.50
CA GLU A 163 16.31 -13.88 4.70
C GLU A 163 16.58 -12.40 4.99
N ASP A 164 16.89 -11.62 3.94
CA ASP A 164 17.12 -10.19 4.07
C ASP A 164 15.84 -9.45 4.51
N LEU A 165 14.71 -9.75 3.90
CA LEU A 165 13.41 -9.14 4.26
C LEU A 165 12.96 -9.49 5.69
N LEU A 166 13.22 -10.71 6.16
CA LEU A 166 12.87 -11.13 7.51
C LEU A 166 13.67 -10.40 8.60
N ARG A 167 14.87 -9.90 8.29
CA ARG A 167 15.65 -9.06 9.22
C ARG A 167 14.93 -7.77 9.60
N ALA A 168 13.94 -7.34 8.83
CA ALA A 168 13.14 -6.16 9.15
C ALA A 168 12.46 -6.26 10.52
N ASP A 169 12.10 -7.47 10.96
CA ASP A 169 11.45 -7.70 12.25
C ASP A 169 12.40 -7.46 13.45
N ASP A 170 13.70 -7.55 13.24
CA ASP A 170 14.72 -7.30 14.28
C ASP A 170 15.08 -5.81 14.41
N ILE A 171 14.76 -4.99 13.41
CA ILE A 171 15.12 -3.57 13.39
C ILE A 171 14.16 -2.79 14.29
N ARG A 172 14.73 -2.01 15.21
CA ARG A 172 13.97 -1.09 16.06
C ARG A 172 14.29 0.35 15.67
N LEU A 173 13.27 1.09 15.25
CA LEU A 173 13.37 2.49 14.87
C LEU A 173 13.01 3.37 16.07
N SER A 174 13.87 4.35 16.35
CA SER A 174 13.59 5.39 17.33
C SER A 174 12.63 6.44 16.77
N PRO A 175 12.03 7.30 17.62
CA PRO A 175 11.26 8.45 17.14
C PRO A 175 12.07 9.36 16.20
N ASP A 176 13.37 9.53 16.43
CA ASP A 176 14.24 10.33 15.58
C ASP A 176 14.46 9.68 14.21
N ASP A 177 14.52 8.34 14.17
CA ASP A 177 14.55 7.60 12.90
C ASP A 177 13.28 7.83 12.10
N LEU A 178 12.12 7.70 12.72
CA LEU A 178 10.82 7.92 12.06
C LEU A 178 10.69 9.37 11.57
N ALA A 179 11.08 10.35 12.40
CA ALA A 179 11.08 11.75 12.00
C ALA A 179 12.02 12.02 10.81
N TRP A 180 13.17 11.34 10.75
CA TRP A 180 14.05 11.44 9.59
C TRP A 180 13.37 10.95 8.29
N PHE A 181 12.65 9.83 8.32
CA PHE A 181 11.89 9.37 7.16
C PHE A 181 10.82 10.38 6.74
N ASP A 182 10.17 11.05 7.70
CA ASP A 182 9.19 12.10 7.44
C ASP A 182 9.80 13.31 6.71
N THR A 183 11.09 13.59 6.89
CA THR A 183 11.80 14.63 6.13
C THR A 183 12.02 14.24 4.66
N LEU A 184 12.13 12.94 4.34
CA LEU A 184 12.33 12.46 2.98
C LEU A 184 11.02 12.48 2.18
N VAL A 185 9.96 11.96 2.79
CA VAL A 185 8.61 11.94 2.23
C VAL A 185 7.63 12.28 3.36
N PRO A 186 7.06 13.48 3.38
CA PRO A 186 6.12 13.86 4.41
C PRO A 186 4.89 12.95 4.47
N PRO A 187 4.31 12.72 5.68
CA PRO A 187 3.10 11.94 5.84
C PRO A 187 1.99 12.36 4.86
N GLY A 188 1.26 11.37 4.32
CA GLY A 188 0.15 11.60 3.40
C GLY A 188 0.54 12.03 1.98
N THR A 189 1.84 12.16 1.67
CA THR A 189 2.33 12.56 0.33
C THR A 189 2.88 11.38 -0.46
N PHE A 190 3.28 11.61 -1.70
CA PHE A 190 3.90 10.59 -2.54
C PHE A 190 4.99 11.16 -3.46
N VAL A 191 5.85 10.26 -3.91
CA VAL A 191 6.92 10.48 -4.89
C VAL A 191 6.72 9.58 -6.11
N SER A 192 6.10 8.43 -5.89
CA SER A 192 5.78 7.43 -6.92
C SER A 192 4.31 7.02 -6.79
N ASP A 193 3.55 7.11 -7.88
CA ASP A 193 2.10 6.85 -7.88
C ASP A 193 1.79 5.35 -7.85
N HIS A 194 1.61 4.78 -6.66
CA HIS A 194 1.19 3.39 -6.44
C HIS A 194 -0.27 3.27 -6.00
N PHE A 195 -0.78 4.24 -5.25
CA PHE A 195 -2.15 4.24 -4.75
C PHE A 195 -3.02 5.14 -5.62
N ASN A 196 -3.75 4.52 -6.56
CA ASN A 196 -4.65 5.25 -7.44
C ASN A 196 -6.08 4.70 -7.30
N THR A 197 -6.94 5.52 -6.74
CA THR A 197 -8.38 5.25 -6.58
C THR A 197 -9.26 6.06 -7.52
N ALA A 198 -8.69 6.77 -8.50
CA ALA A 198 -9.43 7.64 -9.41
C ALA A 198 -10.50 6.91 -10.25
N GLY A 199 -10.35 5.60 -10.44
CA GLY A 199 -11.36 4.76 -11.12
C GLY A 199 -12.58 4.41 -10.26
N TRP A 200 -12.52 4.63 -8.95
CA TRP A 200 -13.63 4.39 -8.04
C TRP A 200 -14.54 5.62 -8.01
N ARG A 201 -15.74 5.49 -8.54
CA ARG A 201 -16.77 6.51 -8.48
C ARG A 201 -17.98 5.99 -7.74
N PRO A 202 -18.65 6.81 -6.90
CA PRO A 202 -19.95 6.44 -6.36
C PRO A 202 -20.91 6.08 -7.49
N ASP A 203 -21.74 5.04 -7.31
CA ASP A 203 -22.88 4.78 -8.19
C ASP A 203 -23.85 5.97 -8.04
N ALA A 204 -23.68 7.01 -8.86
CA ALA A 204 -24.55 8.16 -8.82
C ALA A 204 -25.89 7.80 -9.46
N PRO A 205 -27.00 8.25 -8.90
CA PRO A 205 -28.26 8.32 -9.63
C PRO A 205 -28.05 9.09 -10.93
N ASP A 206 -28.59 8.60 -12.04
CA ASP A 206 -28.45 9.23 -13.35
C ASP A 206 -28.56 10.75 -13.27
N GLY A 207 -27.52 11.46 -13.67
CA GLY A 207 -27.49 12.91 -13.86
C GLY A 207 -26.78 13.74 -12.78
N LEU A 208 -26.25 13.16 -11.68
CA LEU A 208 -25.59 13.96 -10.61
C LEU A 208 -24.06 14.10 -10.75
N LEU A 209 -23.39 13.28 -11.57
CA LEU A 209 -21.93 13.28 -11.72
C LEU A 209 -21.39 13.90 -13.03
N THR A 210 -22.24 14.43 -13.89
CA THR A 210 -21.80 15.14 -15.11
C THR A 210 -21.23 16.55 -14.85
N ARG A 211 -21.21 17.01 -13.58
CA ARG A 211 -20.78 18.38 -13.25
C ARG A 211 -19.28 18.57 -13.02
N TRP A 212 -18.49 17.51 -12.91
CA TRP A 212 -17.04 17.64 -12.68
C TRP A 212 -16.21 17.53 -13.97
N ASP A 213 -16.77 16.87 -15.01
CA ASP A 213 -16.12 16.73 -16.30
C ASP A 213 -16.41 17.91 -17.26
N ASP A 214 -17.36 18.78 -16.91
CA ASP A 214 -17.79 19.96 -17.73
C ASP A 214 -17.19 21.29 -17.23
N ALA A 215 -16.27 21.27 -16.28
CA ALA A 215 -15.54 22.44 -15.80
C ALA A 215 -14.19 22.55 -16.50
N GLU A 216 -14.17 22.92 -17.78
CA GLU A 216 -13.05 23.57 -18.47
C GLU A 216 -13.02 25.06 -18.16
#